data_5ac2abcdf48644d0d692f30a132d6ef3
#
_entry.id   5ac2abcdf48644d0d692f30a132d6ef3
#
_cell.length_a   1.000
_cell.length_b   1.000
_cell.length_c   1.000
_cell.angle_alpha   90.00
_cell.angle_beta   90.00
_cell.angle_gamma   90.00
#
_symmetry.space_group_name_H-M   'P 1'
#
loop_
_entity.id
_entity.type
_entity.pdbx_description
1 polymer ?
#
loop_
_entity_poly.entity_id
_entity_poly.type
_entity_poly.pdbx_seq_one_letter_code
_entity_poly.pdbx_strand_id
1 'polypeptide(L)'
;MSLIVAGRLLPLSENREVAPSEFSSFRGRVWIGDDGRIAAITKGPRKGPHGFDGAAVVDVGTDLVVPGFIDLHSHLAYATLPLWVEPGRTVPFLHHDVWPSRPTYASSITWPAYAFIEAAPAELLAYAEVRALVGGTTSIQGSPPSNRPLDGWLVRNIEDETLGG
;
A
#
# COMPACT_ATOMS: atom_id res chain seq x y z
N MET A 1 -1.68 -21.42 -2.39
CA MET A 1 -1.59 -21.46 -3.88
C MET A 1 -0.42 -20.60 -4.30
N SER A 2 0.60 -21.22 -4.89
CA SER A 2 1.81 -20.50 -5.32
C SER A 2 1.56 -19.65 -6.58
N LEU A 3 2.32 -18.56 -6.72
CA LEU A 3 2.20 -17.59 -7.79
C LEU A 3 3.57 -17.22 -8.34
N ILE A 4 3.66 -17.01 -9.63
CA ILE A 4 4.85 -16.51 -10.30
C ILE A 4 4.49 -15.20 -10.99
N VAL A 5 5.19 -14.13 -10.64
CA VAL A 5 5.06 -12.84 -11.35
C VAL A 5 6.27 -12.67 -12.27
N ALA A 6 6.03 -12.58 -13.56
CA ALA A 6 7.06 -12.39 -14.58
C ALA A 6 6.96 -10.97 -15.16
N GLY A 7 8.09 -10.32 -15.36
CA GLY A 7 8.12 -8.96 -15.87
C GLY A 7 9.52 -8.36 -15.88
N ARG A 8 9.60 -7.05 -15.99
CA ARG A 8 10.81 -6.29 -15.81
C ARG A 8 10.94 -5.92 -14.34
N LEU A 9 11.78 -6.63 -13.60
CA LEU A 9 11.91 -6.47 -12.15
C LEU A 9 12.88 -5.35 -11.81
N LEU A 10 12.53 -4.54 -10.83
CA LEU A 10 13.40 -3.58 -10.16
C LEU A 10 13.39 -3.90 -8.65
N PRO A 11 14.16 -4.90 -8.20
CA PRO A 11 14.26 -5.19 -6.79
C PRO A 11 15.01 -4.06 -6.09
N LEU A 12 14.54 -3.68 -4.90
CA LEU A 12 15.30 -2.77 -4.05
C LEU A 12 16.47 -3.53 -3.43
N SER A 13 17.63 -2.91 -3.38
CA SER A 13 18.79 -3.46 -2.68
C SER A 13 18.60 -3.30 -1.17
N GLU A 14 19.01 -4.31 -0.41
CA GLU A 14 19.12 -4.20 1.05
C GLU A 14 20.25 -3.23 1.46
N ASN A 15 21.18 -2.96 0.55
CA ASN A 15 22.25 -2.03 0.78
C ASN A 15 21.78 -0.59 0.62
N ARG A 16 21.65 0.13 1.73
CA ARG A 16 21.22 1.53 1.78
C ARG A 16 22.19 2.53 1.13
N GLU A 17 23.39 2.09 0.79
CA GLU A 17 24.44 2.92 0.19
C GLU A 17 24.48 2.86 -1.33
N VAL A 18 23.55 2.12 -1.94
CA VAL A 18 23.49 2.01 -3.42
C VAL A 18 23.03 3.35 -4.03
N ALA A 19 23.88 3.93 -4.83
CA ALA A 19 23.53 5.16 -5.55
C ALA A 19 22.33 4.93 -6.49
N PRO A 20 21.44 5.92 -6.70
CA PRO A 20 20.31 5.79 -7.61
C PRO A 20 20.68 5.34 -9.02
N SER A 21 21.88 5.64 -9.49
CA SER A 21 22.41 5.20 -10.77
C SER A 21 22.70 3.70 -10.88
N GLU A 22 22.75 3.00 -9.75
CA GLU A 22 23.03 1.56 -9.68
C GLU A 22 21.75 0.71 -9.68
N PHE A 23 20.58 1.33 -9.56
CA PHE A 23 19.31 0.62 -9.69
C PHE A 23 19.14 0.17 -11.15
N SER A 24 19.28 -1.13 -11.36
CA SER A 24 19.09 -1.72 -12.69
C SER A 24 17.92 -2.68 -12.70
N SER A 25 17.02 -2.50 -13.65
CA SER A 25 15.94 -3.46 -13.89
C SER A 25 16.41 -4.59 -14.80
N PHE A 26 15.83 -5.77 -14.62
CA PHE A 26 16.10 -6.92 -15.48
C PHE A 26 14.84 -7.74 -15.74
N ARG A 27 14.77 -8.43 -16.85
CA ARG A 27 13.71 -9.40 -17.12
C ARG A 27 13.88 -10.59 -16.17
N GLY A 28 12.82 -10.93 -15.41
CA GLY A 28 12.91 -11.97 -14.41
C GLY A 28 11.57 -12.44 -13.90
N ARG A 29 11.62 -13.22 -12.82
CA ARG A 29 10.44 -13.78 -12.15
C ARG A 29 10.59 -13.64 -10.65
N VAL A 30 9.46 -13.28 -9.99
CA VAL A 30 9.27 -13.35 -8.55
C VAL A 30 8.45 -14.60 -8.26
N TRP A 31 8.94 -15.47 -7.39
CA TRP A 31 8.32 -16.72 -7.00
C TRP A 31 7.72 -16.55 -5.61
N ILE A 32 6.41 -16.68 -5.50
CA ILE A 32 5.66 -16.42 -4.26
C ILE A 32 5.06 -17.76 -3.80
N GLY A 33 5.44 -18.17 -2.61
CA GLY A 33 4.98 -19.43 -2.00
C GLY A 33 3.52 -19.38 -1.54
N ASP A 34 2.99 -20.51 -1.15
CA ASP A 34 1.64 -20.68 -0.63
C ASP A 34 1.43 -19.91 0.68
N ASP A 35 2.51 -19.58 1.37
CA ASP A 35 2.56 -18.74 2.57
C ASP A 35 2.54 -17.23 2.27
N GLY A 36 2.46 -16.86 0.98
CA GLY A 36 2.48 -15.47 0.53
C GLY A 36 3.86 -14.81 0.55
N ARG A 37 4.92 -15.56 0.89
CA ARG A 37 6.29 -15.01 0.94
C ARG A 37 7.02 -15.18 -0.39
N ILE A 38 7.95 -14.27 -0.68
CA ILE A 38 8.84 -14.37 -1.82
C ILE A 38 9.85 -15.48 -1.54
N ALA A 39 9.73 -16.59 -2.24
CA ALA A 39 10.64 -17.72 -2.13
C ALA A 39 11.93 -17.50 -2.93
N ALA A 40 11.85 -16.81 -4.07
CA ALA A 40 13.00 -16.48 -4.90
C ALA A 40 12.72 -15.34 -5.89
N ILE A 41 13.78 -14.69 -6.33
CA ILE A 41 13.79 -13.79 -7.50
C ILE A 41 14.82 -14.34 -8.48
N THR A 42 14.43 -14.62 -9.72
CA THR A 42 15.32 -15.16 -10.73
C THR A 42 15.42 -14.25 -11.94
N LYS A 43 16.62 -14.15 -12.52
CA LYS A 43 16.88 -13.39 -13.73
C LYS A 43 16.71 -14.28 -14.97
N GLY A 44 15.97 -13.77 -15.97
CA GLY A 44 15.72 -14.47 -17.23
C GLY A 44 14.85 -15.73 -17.05
N PRO A 45 14.99 -16.72 -17.94
CA PRO A 45 14.16 -17.94 -17.96
C PRO A 45 14.64 -19.03 -16.99
N ARG A 46 15.44 -18.68 -15.98
CA ARG A 46 15.98 -19.65 -15.03
C ARG A 46 14.86 -20.42 -14.34
N LYS A 47 15.13 -21.71 -14.08
CA LYS A 47 14.26 -22.54 -13.24
C LYS A 47 14.13 -21.91 -11.86
N GLY A 48 12.90 -21.92 -11.36
CA GLY A 48 12.60 -21.48 -10.00
C GLY A 48 12.91 -22.56 -8.95
N PRO A 49 12.59 -22.26 -7.71
CA PRO A 49 12.69 -23.24 -6.63
C PRO A 49 11.75 -24.43 -6.87
N HIS A 50 11.99 -25.52 -6.14
CA HIS A 50 11.09 -26.70 -6.14
C HIS A 50 9.71 -26.29 -5.58
N GLY A 51 8.66 -27.01 -6.00
CA GLY A 51 7.31 -26.84 -5.48
C GLY A 51 6.46 -25.79 -6.23
N PHE A 52 6.96 -25.25 -7.35
CA PHE A 52 6.23 -24.31 -8.19
C PHE A 52 5.68 -24.93 -9.49
N ASP A 53 5.70 -26.24 -9.59
CA ASP A 53 5.11 -26.94 -10.73
C ASP A 53 3.58 -26.74 -10.69
N GLY A 54 3.03 -26.14 -11.73
CA GLY A 54 1.61 -25.78 -11.78
C GLY A 54 1.22 -24.47 -11.09
N ALA A 55 2.17 -23.69 -10.58
CA ALA A 55 1.89 -22.34 -10.06
C ALA A 55 1.27 -21.43 -11.12
N ALA A 56 0.33 -20.59 -10.71
CA ALA A 56 -0.24 -19.57 -11.58
C ALA A 56 0.85 -18.60 -12.01
N VAL A 57 0.82 -18.16 -13.28
CA VAL A 57 1.78 -17.20 -13.82
C VAL A 57 1.06 -15.94 -14.24
N VAL A 58 1.49 -14.80 -13.70
CA VAL A 58 1.10 -13.46 -14.14
C VAL A 58 2.31 -12.87 -14.88
N ASP A 59 2.25 -12.80 -16.18
CA ASP A 59 3.29 -12.14 -17.00
C ASP A 59 2.81 -10.75 -17.40
N VAL A 60 3.45 -9.72 -16.86
CA VAL A 60 3.15 -8.31 -17.15
C VAL A 60 3.97 -7.78 -18.34
N GLY A 61 4.58 -8.65 -19.10
CA GLY A 61 5.30 -8.26 -20.32
C GLY A 61 6.49 -7.36 -20.02
N THR A 62 6.49 -6.17 -20.59
CA THR A 62 7.57 -5.17 -20.43
C THR A 62 7.35 -4.23 -19.25
N ASP A 63 6.22 -4.34 -18.56
CA ASP A 63 5.90 -3.48 -17.44
C ASP A 63 6.85 -3.72 -16.28
N LEU A 64 7.07 -2.66 -15.50
CA LEU A 64 7.99 -2.67 -14.37
C LEU A 64 7.30 -3.26 -13.14
N VAL A 65 7.93 -4.27 -12.57
CA VAL A 65 7.53 -4.86 -11.28
C VAL A 65 8.46 -4.31 -10.20
N VAL A 66 7.86 -3.65 -9.23
CA VAL A 66 8.56 -3.05 -8.07
C VAL A 66 7.92 -3.56 -6.78
N PRO A 67 8.62 -3.50 -5.64
CA PRO A 67 7.98 -3.67 -4.33
C PRO A 67 6.83 -2.69 -4.15
N GLY A 68 5.79 -3.11 -3.46
CA GLY A 68 4.69 -2.21 -3.11
C GLY A 68 5.17 -1.06 -2.23
N PHE A 69 4.51 0.09 -2.36
CA PHE A 69 4.81 1.25 -1.53
C PHE A 69 4.34 1.03 -0.09
N ILE A 70 5.09 1.63 0.84
CA ILE A 70 4.74 1.68 2.26
C ILE A 70 4.32 3.11 2.58
N ASP A 71 3.08 3.31 2.97
CA ASP A 71 2.60 4.58 3.47
C ASP A 71 2.81 4.64 4.98
N LEU A 72 3.74 5.48 5.41
CA LEU A 72 4.15 5.59 6.80
C LEU A 72 3.22 6.45 7.66
N HIS A 73 2.21 7.06 7.08
CA HIS A 73 1.22 7.85 7.80
C HIS A 73 -0.08 7.93 7.02
N SER A 74 -1.04 7.09 7.37
CA SER A 74 -2.33 7.02 6.71
C SER A 74 -3.48 7.05 7.71
N HIS A 75 -4.47 7.87 7.42
CA HIS A 75 -5.74 7.87 8.12
C HIS A 75 -6.82 7.42 7.15
N LEU A 76 -7.08 6.13 7.06
CA LEU A 76 -7.92 5.51 6.05
C LEU A 76 -9.31 6.13 5.92
N ALA A 77 -9.91 6.53 7.04
CA ALA A 77 -11.23 7.18 7.03
C ALA A 77 -11.23 8.50 6.24
N TYR A 78 -10.15 9.26 6.34
CA TYR A 78 -10.02 10.52 5.60
C TYR A 78 -9.68 10.30 4.13
N ALA A 79 -9.11 9.15 3.76
CA ALA A 79 -8.76 8.84 2.38
C ALA A 79 -9.98 8.71 1.45
N THR A 80 -11.19 8.60 1.99
CA THR A 80 -12.44 8.56 1.20
C THR A 80 -12.97 9.93 0.83
N LEU A 81 -12.51 10.96 1.53
CA LEU A 81 -12.97 12.32 1.34
C LEU A 81 -12.18 13.03 0.24
N PRO A 82 -12.78 14.03 -0.43
CA PRO A 82 -12.05 14.87 -1.37
C PRO A 82 -10.98 15.70 -0.64
N LEU A 83 -9.97 16.11 -1.39
CA LEU A 83 -8.98 17.04 -0.88
C LEU A 83 -9.64 18.34 -0.42
N TRP A 84 -9.43 18.70 0.83
CA TRP A 84 -9.95 19.95 1.36
C TRP A 84 -9.00 21.14 1.04
N VAL A 85 -9.60 22.23 0.62
CA VAL A 85 -8.93 23.51 0.43
C VAL A 85 -9.74 24.58 1.16
N GLU A 86 -9.08 25.38 2.00
CA GLU A 86 -9.76 26.47 2.68
C GLU A 86 -10.22 27.53 1.68
N PRO A 87 -11.53 27.86 1.64
CA PRO A 87 -12.05 28.84 0.70
C PRO A 87 -11.34 30.19 0.81
N GLY A 88 -10.90 30.74 -0.33
CA GLY A 88 -10.23 32.03 -0.42
C GLY A 88 -8.76 32.03 0.03
N ARG A 89 -8.21 30.90 0.44
CA ARG A 89 -6.81 30.81 0.80
C ARG A 89 -5.92 30.67 -0.43
N THR A 90 -4.90 31.52 -0.53
CA THR A 90 -3.96 31.56 -1.68
C THR A 90 -2.54 31.16 -1.30
N VAL A 91 -2.27 30.97 0.00
CA VAL A 91 -0.94 30.58 0.51
C VAL A 91 -1.03 29.32 1.35
N PRO A 92 0.01 28.48 1.37
CA PRO A 92 0.05 27.29 2.21
C PRO A 92 -0.10 27.61 3.71
N PHE A 93 -0.55 26.64 4.49
CA PHE A 93 -0.47 26.73 5.94
C PHE A 93 0.99 26.61 6.38
N LEU A 94 1.37 27.36 7.41
CA LEU A 94 2.74 27.32 7.95
C LEU A 94 3.05 26.00 8.67
N HIS A 95 2.02 25.35 9.21
CA HIS A 95 2.16 24.15 10.01
C HIS A 95 0.91 23.28 9.87
N HIS A 96 1.07 21.94 9.97
CA HIS A 96 -0.04 21.00 9.84
C HIS A 96 -1.09 21.12 10.96
N ASP A 97 -0.75 21.61 12.14
CA ASP A 97 -1.69 21.79 13.24
C ASP A 97 -2.65 22.97 13.04
N VAL A 98 -2.41 23.80 12.02
CA VAL A 98 -3.23 25.01 11.82
C VAL A 98 -4.56 24.69 11.14
N TRP A 99 -4.57 23.81 10.13
CA TRP A 99 -5.80 23.56 9.38
C TRP A 99 -6.87 22.78 10.17
N PRO A 100 -6.55 21.83 11.10
CA PRO A 100 -7.59 21.10 11.82
C PRO A 100 -8.45 21.97 12.71
N SER A 101 -7.92 23.13 13.14
CA SER A 101 -8.65 24.11 13.95
C SER A 101 -9.56 25.02 13.14
N ARG A 102 -9.54 24.92 11.79
CA ARG A 102 -10.39 25.76 10.94
C ARG A 102 -11.82 25.27 10.94
N PRO A 103 -12.83 26.15 11.13
CA PRO A 103 -14.24 25.75 11.18
C PRO A 103 -14.69 25.00 9.92
N THR A 104 -14.21 25.45 8.74
CA THR A 104 -14.52 24.83 7.46
C THR A 104 -13.90 23.44 7.30
N TYR A 105 -12.78 23.15 7.97
CA TYR A 105 -12.18 21.84 7.98
C TYR A 105 -13.05 20.85 8.77
N ALA A 106 -13.47 21.21 9.96
CA ALA A 106 -14.29 20.35 10.79
C ALA A 106 -15.59 19.93 10.07
N SER A 107 -16.28 20.88 9.43
CA SER A 107 -17.53 20.60 8.74
C SER A 107 -17.37 19.82 7.44
N SER A 108 -16.24 19.97 6.74
CA SER A 108 -16.02 19.36 5.43
C SER A 108 -15.27 18.02 5.51
N ILE A 109 -14.50 17.80 6.55
CA ILE A 109 -13.61 16.65 6.68
C ILE A 109 -13.89 15.85 7.96
N THR A 110 -13.77 16.49 9.13
CA THR A 110 -13.81 15.76 10.39
C THR A 110 -15.16 15.09 10.62
N TRP A 111 -16.24 15.85 10.55
CA TRP A 111 -17.58 15.31 10.80
C TRP A 111 -18.03 14.31 9.74
N PRO A 112 -17.83 14.54 8.44
CA PRO A 112 -18.12 13.52 7.42
C PRO A 112 -17.31 12.23 7.61
N ALA A 113 -16.03 12.31 7.97
CA ALA A 113 -15.22 11.11 8.23
C ALA A 113 -15.79 10.29 9.38
N TYR A 114 -16.13 10.92 10.49
CA TYR A 114 -16.77 10.23 11.62
C TYR A 114 -18.13 9.64 11.27
N ALA A 115 -18.94 10.37 10.51
CA ALA A 115 -20.24 9.87 10.08
C ALA A 115 -20.10 8.61 9.21
N PHE A 116 -19.12 8.56 8.31
CA PHE A 116 -18.84 7.37 7.50
C PHE A 116 -18.33 6.20 8.35
N ILE A 117 -17.43 6.47 9.31
CA ILE A 117 -16.94 5.43 10.25
C ILE A 117 -18.09 4.82 11.03
N GLU A 118 -19.06 5.63 11.43
CA GLU A 118 -20.21 5.17 12.21
C GLU A 118 -21.23 4.42 11.34
N ALA A 119 -21.54 4.97 10.17
CA ALA A 119 -22.62 4.46 9.32
C ALA A 119 -22.23 3.24 8.47
N ALA A 120 -20.99 3.21 7.92
CA ALA A 120 -20.55 2.21 6.96
C ALA A 120 -19.05 1.90 7.10
N PRO A 121 -18.60 1.41 8.28
CA PRO A 121 -17.16 1.23 8.53
C PRO A 121 -16.49 0.20 7.62
N ALA A 122 -17.17 -0.88 7.29
CA ALA A 122 -16.60 -1.94 6.45
C ALA A 122 -16.40 -1.46 5.01
N GLU A 123 -17.40 -0.78 4.46
CA GLU A 123 -17.36 -0.24 3.10
C GLU A 123 -16.35 0.90 2.98
N LEU A 124 -16.26 1.75 4.01
CA LEU A 124 -15.27 2.81 4.09
C LEU A 124 -13.84 2.26 4.01
N LEU A 125 -13.58 1.25 4.83
CA LEU A 125 -12.27 0.63 4.89
C LEU A 125 -11.92 -0.12 3.60
N ALA A 126 -12.88 -0.89 3.06
CA ALA A 126 -12.70 -1.59 1.79
C ALA A 126 -12.41 -0.61 0.63
N TYR A 127 -13.12 0.52 0.58
CA TYR A 127 -12.86 1.56 -0.41
C TYR A 127 -11.47 2.17 -0.28
N ALA A 128 -11.09 2.53 0.95
CA ALA A 128 -9.77 3.13 1.22
C ALA A 128 -8.63 2.17 0.89
N GLU A 129 -8.81 0.88 1.21
CA GLU A 129 -7.87 -0.18 0.88
C GLU A 129 -7.69 -0.35 -0.63
N VAL A 130 -8.78 -0.44 -1.38
CA VAL A 130 -8.74 -0.53 -2.85
C VAL A 130 -8.04 0.68 -3.45
N ARG A 131 -8.32 1.88 -2.95
CA ARG A 131 -7.61 3.09 -3.39
C ARG A 131 -6.10 3.01 -3.14
N ALA A 132 -5.69 2.53 -1.97
CA ALA A 132 -4.29 2.35 -1.64
C ALA A 132 -3.62 1.37 -2.62
N LEU A 133 -4.23 0.20 -2.83
CA LEU A 133 -3.73 -0.83 -3.74
C LEU A 133 -3.63 -0.34 -5.20
N VAL A 134 -4.65 0.36 -5.69
CA VAL A 134 -4.63 0.95 -7.05
C VAL A 134 -3.51 1.98 -7.18
N GLY A 135 -3.17 2.68 -6.10
CA GLY A 135 -2.02 3.59 -6.02
C GLY A 135 -0.67 2.89 -5.84
N GLY A 136 -0.66 1.54 -5.70
CA GLY A 136 0.56 0.76 -5.49
C GLY A 136 1.00 0.64 -4.03
N THR A 137 0.21 1.12 -3.08
CA THR A 137 0.48 1.00 -1.64
C THR A 137 0.01 -0.37 -1.16
N THR A 138 0.91 -1.16 -0.61
CA THR A 138 0.65 -2.51 -0.10
C THR A 138 0.80 -2.63 1.41
N SER A 139 1.37 -1.62 2.05
CA SER A 139 1.49 -1.55 3.51
C SER A 139 1.25 -0.13 3.98
N ILE A 140 0.58 0.00 5.11
CA ILE A 140 0.27 1.30 5.71
C ILE A 140 0.66 1.31 7.19
N GLN A 141 0.94 2.50 7.69
CA GLN A 141 0.94 2.79 9.12
C GLN A 141 -0.20 3.77 9.40
N GLY A 142 -1.23 3.32 10.06
CA GLY A 142 -2.37 4.14 10.40
C GLY A 142 -3.32 3.40 11.31
N SER A 143 -3.84 4.11 12.31
CA SER A 143 -4.84 3.54 13.20
C SER A 143 -6.12 3.23 12.42
N PRO A 144 -6.54 1.97 12.38
CA PRO A 144 -7.91 1.68 11.95
C PRO A 144 -8.89 2.33 12.93
N PRO A 145 -10.10 2.60 12.50
CA PRO A 145 -11.16 2.96 13.45
C PRO A 145 -11.23 1.85 14.50
N SER A 146 -11.06 2.24 15.75
CA SER A 146 -10.94 1.38 16.92
C SER A 146 -11.90 0.19 16.91
N ASN A 147 -11.42 -0.98 17.33
CA ASN A 147 -12.16 -2.15 17.80
C ASN A 147 -12.81 -3.08 16.77
N ARG A 148 -12.38 -3.11 15.52
CA ARG A 148 -12.83 -4.15 14.61
C ARG A 148 -11.67 -5.01 14.14
N PRO A 149 -11.83 -6.34 14.15
CA PRO A 149 -10.86 -7.22 13.57
C PRO A 149 -10.69 -6.87 12.09
N LEU A 150 -9.43 -6.71 11.68
CA LEU A 150 -9.04 -6.38 10.30
C LEU A 150 -8.91 -7.66 9.46
N ASP A 151 -9.69 -8.69 9.79
CA ASP A 151 -9.68 -9.95 9.09
C ASP A 151 -10.06 -9.74 7.62
N GLY A 152 -9.20 -10.22 6.73
CA GLY A 152 -9.42 -10.14 5.29
C GLY A 152 -8.87 -8.89 4.60
N TRP A 153 -8.06 -8.08 5.27
CA TRP A 153 -7.39 -6.95 4.65
C TRP A 153 -6.34 -7.41 3.63
N LEU A 154 -6.32 -6.72 2.49
CA LEU A 154 -5.33 -6.90 1.44
C LEU A 154 -4.10 -6.02 1.66
N VAL A 155 -4.29 -4.83 2.23
CA VAL A 155 -3.21 -3.92 2.60
C VAL A 155 -2.74 -4.25 4.01
N ARG A 156 -1.44 -4.48 4.15
CA ARG A 156 -0.84 -4.79 5.44
C ARG A 156 -0.78 -3.55 6.32
N ASN A 157 -1.38 -3.60 7.51
CA ASN A 157 -1.21 -2.56 8.52
C ASN A 157 -0.01 -2.90 9.42
N ILE A 158 1.01 -2.04 9.42
CA ILE A 158 2.25 -2.25 10.19
C ILE A 158 2.11 -1.89 11.67
N GLU A 159 0.98 -1.36 12.10
CA GLU A 159 0.66 -1.17 13.53
C GLU A 159 0.01 -2.41 14.15
N ASP A 160 -0.35 -3.41 13.36
CA ASP A 160 -0.90 -4.66 13.85
C ASP A 160 0.21 -5.47 14.52
N GLU A 161 0.01 -5.83 15.80
CA GLU A 161 0.95 -6.63 16.60
C GLU A 161 1.17 -8.03 16.02
N THR A 162 0.28 -8.49 15.13
CA THR A 162 0.42 -9.78 14.45
C THR A 162 1.51 -9.82 13.39
N LEU A 163 2.17 -8.69 13.13
CA LEU A 163 3.31 -8.61 12.20
C LEU A 163 4.61 -9.18 12.76
N GLY A 164 4.64 -9.53 14.03
CA GLY A 164 5.74 -10.21 14.66
C GLY A 164 5.75 -11.69 14.29
N GLY A 165 6.56 -12.06 13.33
CA GLY A 165 6.77 -13.46 12.96
C GLY A 165 8.11 -13.60 12.27
#